data_c30607d00c81e7d968e8f602c9ff0e7a
#
_entry.id   c30607d00c81e7d968e8f602c9ff0e7a
#
_cell.length_a   1.000
_cell.length_b   1.000
_cell.length_c   1.000
_cell.angle_alpha   90.00
_cell.angle_beta   90.00
_cell.angle_gamma   90.00
#
_symmetry.space_group_name_H-M   'P 1'
#
loop_
_entity.id
_entity.type
_entity.pdbx_description
1 polymer ?
#
loop_
_entity_poly.entity_id
_entity_poly.type
_entity_poly.pdbx_seq_one_letter_code
_entity_poly.pdbx_strand_id
1 'polypeptide(L)'
;MALTQAWSDPAKLPANSRAARILLDEAKNPYASHLGLRVEYINFIGEVGYGYFLGIQGLLTPERTLIHSRIDRQEVHAIGRDHNSKVLPVSKLGEIEKPTPASNQVLAWQLRNGETGISQPELIDDQSLIFVDATASGARTPLPKNWSTALFDSRAWDGPQGLGILAIRDEVNWKSPIPRLDNLKVPGGASLPLIIASAIALDQWVEGERGVKKQMESLAGEIRNFVKNEIGKVNVLPGPHDLVSISIEGVDAEYLVNELDKAGFAVDSGSACKPTALAPSHVLEAMGQPTGGNLRIYLHHDTTPKQVQNFLVALKFVVEKFRD
;
A
#
# COMPACT_ATOMS: atom_id res chain seq x y z
N MET A 1 -5.30 -28.66 0.65
CA MET A 1 -5.37 -28.88 -0.82
C MET A 1 -4.26 -28.11 -1.54
N ALA A 2 -4.16 -26.77 -1.47
CA ALA A 2 -3.15 -25.99 -2.22
C ALA A 2 -1.69 -26.42 -1.92
N LEU A 3 -1.32 -26.64 -0.66
CA LEU A 3 0.04 -27.07 -0.28
C LEU A 3 0.40 -28.49 -0.75
N THR A 4 -0.58 -29.35 -1.02
CA THR A 4 -0.37 -30.73 -1.45
C THR A 4 -0.43 -30.93 -2.96
N GLN A 5 -1.07 -29.99 -3.70
CA GLN A 5 -1.29 -30.11 -5.15
C GLN A 5 -0.58 -29.02 -5.97
N ALA A 6 -0.14 -27.93 -5.33
CA ALA A 6 0.32 -26.71 -6.01
C ALA A 6 1.84 -26.55 -6.13
N TRP A 7 2.63 -27.59 -5.90
CA TRP A 7 4.08 -27.53 -6.09
C TRP A 7 4.53 -28.00 -7.49
N SER A 8 3.58 -28.32 -8.35
CA SER A 8 3.86 -28.53 -9.78
C SER A 8 3.84 -27.19 -10.53
N ASP A 9 4.83 -26.98 -11.39
CA ASP A 9 4.93 -25.78 -12.22
C ASP A 9 3.72 -25.70 -13.20
N PRO A 10 2.84 -24.69 -13.09
CA PRO A 10 1.67 -24.57 -13.94
C PRO A 10 2.00 -24.32 -15.43
N ALA A 11 3.25 -23.95 -15.76
CA ALA A 11 3.68 -23.74 -17.14
C ALA A 11 4.00 -25.06 -17.88
N LYS A 12 4.09 -26.20 -17.16
CA LYS A 12 4.43 -27.50 -17.74
C LYS A 12 3.22 -28.31 -18.18
N LEU A 13 3.44 -29.38 -18.98
CA LEU A 13 2.40 -30.23 -19.58
C LEU A 13 1.83 -31.33 -18.69
N PRO A 14 2.53 -31.93 -17.69
CA PRO A 14 2.04 -33.03 -16.89
C PRO A 14 0.69 -32.79 -16.23
N ALA A 15 -0.04 -33.83 -15.89
CA ALA A 15 -1.40 -33.76 -15.33
C ALA A 15 -1.47 -32.89 -14.06
N ASN A 16 -0.48 -33.01 -13.16
CA ASN A 16 -0.38 -32.19 -11.94
C ASN A 16 -0.18 -30.70 -12.25
N SER A 17 0.61 -30.37 -13.28
CA SER A 17 0.80 -29.01 -13.75
C SER A 17 -0.46 -28.41 -14.36
N ARG A 18 -1.27 -29.23 -15.02
CA ARG A 18 -2.58 -28.83 -15.56
C ARG A 18 -3.56 -28.52 -14.44
N ALA A 19 -3.59 -29.33 -13.39
CA ALA A 19 -4.39 -29.05 -12.19
C ALA A 19 -3.95 -27.73 -11.50
N ALA A 20 -2.64 -27.52 -11.35
CA ALA A 20 -2.10 -26.28 -10.80
C ALA A 20 -2.47 -25.06 -11.65
N ARG A 21 -2.49 -25.17 -12.97
CA ARG A 21 -2.91 -24.10 -13.89
C ARG A 21 -4.39 -23.76 -13.72
N ILE A 22 -5.26 -24.76 -13.63
CA ILE A 22 -6.70 -24.54 -13.39
C ILE A 22 -6.89 -23.76 -12.07
N LEU A 23 -6.23 -24.19 -10.99
CA LEU A 23 -6.30 -23.50 -9.71
C LEU A 23 -5.77 -22.06 -9.78
N LEU A 24 -4.72 -21.83 -10.56
CA LEU A 24 -4.17 -20.47 -10.76
C LEU A 24 -5.16 -19.58 -11.53
N ASP A 25 -5.80 -20.11 -12.57
CA ASP A 25 -6.76 -19.36 -13.37
C ASP A 25 -8.03 -19.07 -12.58
N GLU A 26 -8.52 -20.03 -11.79
CA GLU A 26 -9.66 -19.82 -10.88
C GLU A 26 -9.34 -18.77 -9.80
N ALA A 27 -8.13 -18.80 -9.23
CA ALA A 27 -7.69 -17.85 -8.20
C ALA A 27 -7.58 -16.40 -8.70
N LYS A 28 -7.56 -16.15 -10.01
CA LYS A 28 -7.58 -14.81 -10.57
C LYS A 28 -8.95 -14.13 -10.50
N ASN A 29 -10.04 -14.89 -10.41
CA ASN A 29 -11.40 -14.34 -10.46
C ASN A 29 -11.73 -13.37 -9.31
N PRO A 30 -11.44 -13.67 -8.03
CA PRO A 30 -11.63 -12.71 -6.94
C PRO A 30 -10.89 -11.40 -7.17
N TYR A 31 -9.64 -11.46 -7.62
CA TYR A 31 -8.87 -10.26 -7.92
C TYR A 31 -9.48 -9.45 -9.07
N ALA A 32 -9.88 -10.11 -10.15
CA ALA A 32 -10.56 -9.44 -11.26
C ALA A 32 -11.83 -8.73 -10.81
N SER A 33 -12.67 -9.42 -10.03
CA SER A 33 -13.93 -8.90 -9.53
C SER A 33 -13.76 -7.73 -8.56
N HIS A 34 -12.92 -7.89 -7.53
CA HIS A 34 -12.83 -6.92 -6.44
C HIS A 34 -11.89 -5.74 -6.73
N LEU A 35 -10.87 -5.95 -7.57
CA LEU A 35 -9.93 -4.88 -7.95
C LEU A 35 -10.34 -4.17 -9.26
N GLY A 36 -11.45 -4.57 -9.90
CA GLY A 36 -11.90 -3.98 -11.16
C GLY A 36 -10.96 -4.25 -12.33
N LEU A 37 -10.37 -5.44 -12.37
CA LEU A 37 -9.40 -5.85 -13.38
C LEU A 37 -10.00 -6.87 -14.35
N ARG A 38 -9.38 -6.99 -15.54
CA ARG A 38 -9.58 -8.16 -16.40
C ARG A 38 -8.55 -9.23 -16.04
N VAL A 39 -8.94 -10.50 -16.11
CA VAL A 39 -8.08 -11.64 -15.73
C VAL A 39 -6.74 -11.64 -16.48
N GLU A 40 -6.74 -11.26 -17.75
CA GLU A 40 -5.53 -11.19 -18.60
C GLU A 40 -4.53 -10.11 -18.20
N TYR A 41 -4.95 -9.11 -17.40
CA TYR A 41 -4.05 -8.07 -16.89
C TYR A 41 -3.26 -8.52 -15.67
N ILE A 42 -3.73 -9.57 -14.97
CA ILE A 42 -3.21 -9.98 -13.67
C ILE A 42 -1.92 -10.79 -13.81
N ASN A 43 -0.85 -10.26 -13.23
CA ASN A 43 0.43 -10.95 -13.08
C ASN A 43 0.83 -10.96 -11.60
N PHE A 44 1.13 -12.14 -11.06
CA PHE A 44 1.55 -12.29 -9.67
C PHE A 44 3.06 -12.11 -9.53
N ILE A 45 3.48 -11.43 -8.47
CA ILE A 45 4.87 -11.19 -8.10
C ILE A 45 5.11 -11.59 -6.66
N GLY A 46 6.27 -12.18 -6.38
CA GLY A 46 6.65 -12.61 -5.02
C GLY A 46 7.18 -11.48 -4.13
N GLU A 47 7.55 -10.33 -4.72
CA GLU A 47 8.08 -9.18 -4.00
C GLU A 47 7.47 -7.89 -4.55
N VAL A 48 6.73 -7.16 -3.70
CA VAL A 48 5.99 -5.95 -4.10
C VAL A 48 6.94 -4.82 -4.53
N GLY A 49 8.08 -4.66 -3.86
CA GLY A 49 9.10 -3.67 -4.23
C GLY A 49 9.56 -3.81 -5.68
N TYR A 50 9.65 -5.04 -6.16
CA TYR A 50 9.98 -5.35 -7.55
C TYR A 50 8.88 -4.94 -8.54
N GLY A 51 7.63 -4.89 -8.08
CA GLY A 51 6.49 -4.45 -8.87
C GLY A 51 6.57 -2.97 -9.26
N TYR A 52 7.15 -2.10 -8.41
CA TYR A 52 7.40 -0.70 -8.77
C TYR A 52 8.37 -0.60 -9.93
N PHE A 53 9.48 -1.34 -9.87
CA PHE A 53 10.45 -1.39 -10.96
C PHE A 53 9.81 -1.88 -12.26
N LEU A 54 9.12 -3.01 -12.25
CA LEU A 54 8.50 -3.57 -13.44
C LEU A 54 7.41 -2.65 -14.01
N GLY A 55 6.55 -2.11 -13.15
CA GLY A 55 5.40 -1.30 -13.54
C GLY A 55 5.79 0.05 -14.12
N ILE A 56 6.76 0.73 -13.51
CA ILE A 56 7.24 2.05 -13.95
C ILE A 56 8.27 1.91 -15.07
N GLN A 57 9.31 1.12 -14.86
CA GLN A 57 10.40 0.97 -15.83
C GLN A 57 9.91 0.40 -17.15
N GLY A 58 8.92 -0.47 -17.11
CA GLY A 58 8.31 -1.02 -18.33
C GLY A 58 7.59 0.01 -19.19
N LEU A 59 7.20 1.16 -18.63
CA LEU A 59 6.57 2.28 -19.36
C LEU A 59 7.59 3.35 -19.77
N LEU A 60 8.76 3.42 -19.12
CA LEU A 60 9.77 4.42 -19.39
C LEU A 60 10.54 4.12 -20.69
N THR A 61 10.83 5.18 -21.42
CA THR A 61 11.78 5.23 -22.55
C THR A 61 12.71 6.42 -22.34
N PRO A 62 13.84 6.54 -23.07
CA PRO A 62 14.72 7.70 -22.95
C PRO A 62 14.04 9.06 -23.18
N GLU A 63 12.94 9.09 -23.93
CA GLU A 63 12.20 10.31 -24.29
C GLU A 63 11.10 10.65 -23.26
N ARG A 64 10.79 9.75 -22.34
CA ARG A 64 9.71 9.94 -21.36
C ARG A 64 10.26 10.45 -20.04
N THR A 65 9.57 11.42 -19.45
CA THR A 65 9.86 11.94 -18.12
C THR A 65 9.01 11.22 -17.08
N LEU A 66 9.61 10.75 -15.99
CA LEU A 66 8.87 10.23 -14.85
C LEU A 66 8.34 11.40 -14.00
N ILE A 67 7.04 11.45 -13.80
CA ILE A 67 6.39 12.39 -12.87
C ILE A 67 5.98 11.59 -11.63
N HIS A 68 6.42 12.04 -10.45
CA HIS A 68 6.12 11.38 -9.18
C HIS A 68 6.02 12.39 -8.04
N SER A 69 5.50 11.99 -6.89
CA SER A 69 5.27 12.87 -5.75
C SER A 69 6.38 12.78 -4.69
N ARG A 70 6.53 13.84 -3.88
CA ARG A 70 7.42 13.82 -2.70
C ARG A 70 7.05 12.78 -1.65
N ILE A 71 5.79 12.34 -1.63
CA ILE A 71 5.29 11.35 -0.66
C ILE A 71 5.17 9.94 -1.22
N ASP A 72 5.70 9.70 -2.42
CA ASP A 72 5.76 8.36 -2.98
C ASP A 72 6.74 7.47 -2.23
N ARG A 73 6.64 6.18 -2.47
CA ARG A 73 7.53 5.20 -1.86
C ARG A 73 8.97 5.36 -2.34
N GLN A 74 9.91 4.91 -1.53
CA GLN A 74 11.33 5.04 -1.83
C GLN A 74 11.74 4.32 -3.12
N GLU A 75 11.04 3.25 -3.50
CA GLU A 75 11.23 2.56 -4.78
C GLU A 75 10.96 3.49 -5.97
N VAL A 76 9.92 4.32 -5.89
CA VAL A 76 9.59 5.32 -6.93
C VAL A 76 10.65 6.40 -6.98
N HIS A 77 11.07 6.90 -5.82
CA HIS A 77 12.17 7.89 -5.74
C HIS A 77 13.49 7.35 -6.28
N ALA A 78 13.81 6.08 -6.00
CA ALA A 78 15.01 5.43 -6.52
C ALA A 78 14.99 5.34 -8.06
N ILE A 79 13.84 4.99 -8.66
CA ILE A 79 13.67 5.01 -10.12
C ILE A 79 13.79 6.44 -10.65
N GLY A 80 13.16 7.43 -9.98
CA GLY A 80 13.23 8.83 -10.38
C GLY A 80 14.63 9.42 -10.36
N ARG A 81 15.50 8.95 -9.45
CA ARG A 81 16.91 9.38 -9.38
C ARG A 81 17.70 8.95 -10.62
N ASP A 82 17.38 7.79 -11.17
CA ASP A 82 18.14 7.16 -12.27
C ASP A 82 17.58 7.53 -13.64
N HIS A 83 16.50 8.31 -13.70
CA HIS A 83 15.83 8.75 -14.92
C HIS A 83 15.58 10.27 -14.94
N ASN A 84 15.22 10.81 -16.13
CA ASN A 84 14.66 12.16 -16.19
C ASN A 84 13.34 12.18 -15.41
N SER A 85 13.29 12.92 -14.31
CA SER A 85 12.12 12.95 -13.44
C SER A 85 11.77 14.35 -12.96
N LYS A 86 10.48 14.54 -12.66
CA LYS A 86 9.94 15.74 -12.02
C LYS A 86 9.14 15.32 -10.80
N VAL A 87 9.42 15.98 -9.68
CA VAL A 87 8.78 15.70 -8.41
C VAL A 87 7.66 16.69 -8.14
N LEU A 88 6.44 16.19 -7.95
CA LEU A 88 5.27 16.99 -7.59
C LEU A 88 5.30 17.34 -6.10
N PRO A 89 5.00 18.59 -5.74
CA PRO A 89 4.82 18.98 -4.36
C PRO A 89 3.53 18.38 -3.78
N VAL A 90 3.42 18.49 -2.45
CA VAL A 90 2.26 17.99 -1.69
C VAL A 90 1.80 19.06 -0.71
N SER A 91 0.50 19.13 -0.47
CA SER A 91 -0.08 20.03 0.53
C SER A 91 0.18 19.53 1.96
N LYS A 92 -0.04 20.39 2.96
CA LYS A 92 0.01 20.00 4.37
C LYS A 92 -1.02 18.93 4.75
N LEU A 93 -2.05 18.74 3.93
CA LEU A 93 -3.07 17.70 4.10
C LEU A 93 -2.73 16.42 3.34
N GLY A 94 -1.55 16.32 2.71
CA GLY A 94 -1.11 15.13 2.00
C GLY A 94 -1.68 14.97 0.59
N GLU A 95 -2.31 16.00 0.04
CA GLU A 95 -2.81 15.99 -1.33
C GLU A 95 -1.68 16.33 -2.30
N ILE A 96 -1.48 15.48 -3.29
CA ILE A 96 -0.50 15.68 -4.36
C ILE A 96 -0.99 16.78 -5.31
N GLU A 97 -0.09 17.70 -5.69
CA GLU A 97 -0.41 18.68 -6.73
C GLU A 97 -0.77 17.98 -8.04
N LYS A 98 -1.84 18.46 -8.68
CA LYS A 98 -2.30 17.86 -9.94
C LYS A 98 -1.25 18.02 -11.03
N PRO A 99 -0.82 16.91 -11.67
CA PRO A 99 0.11 16.99 -12.79
C PRO A 99 -0.56 17.65 -14.00
N THR A 100 0.26 18.27 -14.84
CA THR A 100 -0.18 18.68 -16.17
C THR A 100 -0.08 17.47 -17.10
N PRO A 101 -1.17 17.00 -17.73
CA PRO A 101 -1.14 15.87 -18.65
C PRO A 101 -0.23 16.10 -19.85
N ALA A 102 0.55 15.08 -20.24
CA ALA A 102 1.39 15.12 -21.43
C ALA A 102 1.70 13.70 -21.94
N SER A 103 1.78 13.52 -23.26
CA SER A 103 2.00 12.21 -23.90
C SER A 103 3.42 11.65 -23.77
N ASN A 104 4.39 12.51 -23.42
CA ASN A 104 5.79 12.12 -23.26
C ASN A 104 6.18 11.89 -21.78
N GLN A 105 5.21 11.55 -20.94
CA GLN A 105 5.49 11.29 -19.52
C GLN A 105 4.87 9.99 -19.02
N VAL A 106 5.50 9.46 -17.96
CA VAL A 106 4.97 8.39 -17.12
C VAL A 106 4.65 9.01 -15.77
N LEU A 107 3.39 8.98 -15.37
CA LEU A 107 2.94 9.46 -14.07
C LEU A 107 2.87 8.29 -13.08
N ALA A 108 3.63 8.33 -12.00
CA ALA A 108 3.43 7.47 -10.85
C ALA A 108 2.40 8.13 -9.93
N TRP A 109 1.26 7.47 -9.72
CA TRP A 109 0.15 8.00 -8.95
C TRP A 109 -0.27 7.03 -7.85
N GLN A 110 -0.04 7.40 -6.59
CA GLN A 110 -0.53 6.62 -5.47
C GLN A 110 -2.02 6.94 -5.21
N LEU A 111 -2.84 5.91 -5.01
CA LEU A 111 -4.25 6.12 -4.66
C LEU A 111 -4.42 6.51 -3.19
N ARG A 112 -3.55 6.00 -2.34
CA ARG A 112 -3.56 6.22 -0.91
C ARG A 112 -2.15 6.15 -0.36
N ASN A 113 -1.79 7.10 0.48
CA ASN A 113 -0.51 7.06 1.16
C ASN A 113 -0.51 6.01 2.29
N GLY A 114 0.46 5.10 2.28
CA GLY A 114 0.52 3.99 3.25
C GLY A 114 0.90 4.40 4.67
N GLU A 115 1.46 5.60 4.86
CA GLU A 115 1.86 6.09 6.18
C GLU A 115 0.78 6.93 6.84
N THR A 116 0.10 7.76 6.09
CA THR A 116 -0.92 8.68 6.61
C THR A 116 -2.35 8.18 6.42
N GLY A 117 -2.55 7.23 5.50
CA GLY A 117 -3.85 6.76 5.09
C GLY A 117 -4.62 7.73 4.18
N ILE A 118 -4.04 8.89 3.85
CA ILE A 118 -4.70 9.91 3.04
C ILE A 118 -4.86 9.42 1.62
N SER A 119 -6.11 9.39 1.14
CA SER A 119 -6.44 9.07 -0.24
C SER A 119 -6.28 10.28 -1.13
N GLN A 120 -5.75 10.06 -2.34
CA GLN A 120 -5.63 11.12 -3.32
C GLN A 120 -6.98 11.39 -4.02
N PRO A 121 -7.20 12.62 -4.49
CA PRO A 121 -8.39 12.93 -5.28
C PRO A 121 -8.38 12.17 -6.60
N GLU A 122 -9.54 12.10 -7.24
CA GLU A 122 -9.67 11.46 -8.55
C GLU A 122 -8.71 12.10 -9.57
N LEU A 123 -7.95 11.24 -10.23
CA LEU A 123 -7.02 11.64 -11.28
C LEU A 123 -7.75 11.68 -12.63
N ILE A 124 -7.74 12.86 -13.25
CA ILE A 124 -8.23 13.08 -14.62
C ILE A 124 -7.00 13.39 -15.48
N ASP A 125 -6.49 12.38 -16.18
CA ASP A 125 -5.37 12.49 -17.12
C ASP A 125 -5.61 11.48 -18.24
N ASP A 126 -5.74 11.96 -19.46
CA ASP A 126 -6.01 11.18 -20.67
C ASP A 126 -4.82 11.12 -21.64
N GLN A 127 -3.69 11.71 -21.29
CA GLN A 127 -2.52 11.80 -22.14
C GLN A 127 -1.32 11.02 -21.62
N SER A 128 -1.11 11.03 -20.30
CA SER A 128 0.05 10.38 -19.69
C SER A 128 -0.12 8.86 -19.62
N LEU A 129 1.00 8.14 -19.64
CA LEU A 129 1.03 6.75 -19.20
C LEU A 129 1.01 6.72 -17.66
N ILE A 130 0.09 5.99 -17.06
CA ILE A 130 -0.10 6.04 -15.61
C ILE A 130 0.26 4.70 -14.98
N PHE A 131 1.28 4.71 -14.10
CA PHE A 131 1.49 3.68 -13.11
C PHE A 131 0.70 4.03 -11.86
N VAL A 132 -0.16 3.13 -11.41
CA VAL A 132 -0.97 3.33 -10.20
C VAL A 132 -0.41 2.53 -9.04
N ASP A 133 -0.03 3.22 -7.97
CA ASP A 133 0.27 2.57 -6.69
C ASP A 133 -1.01 2.39 -5.88
N ALA A 134 -1.53 1.17 -5.89
CA ALA A 134 -2.68 0.72 -5.11
C ALA A 134 -2.27 -0.16 -3.91
N THR A 135 -0.97 -0.19 -3.55
CA THR A 135 -0.45 -1.08 -2.50
C THR A 135 -1.00 -0.79 -1.11
N ALA A 136 -1.41 0.46 -0.84
CA ALA A 136 -2.02 0.84 0.44
C ALA A 136 -3.54 0.97 0.37
N SER A 137 -4.12 1.12 -0.83
CA SER A 137 -5.57 1.21 -1.01
C SER A 137 -6.23 -0.15 -1.19
N GLY A 138 -5.55 -1.11 -1.81
CA GLY A 138 -6.15 -2.38 -2.18
C GLY A 138 -7.44 -2.20 -2.97
N ALA A 139 -8.50 -2.85 -2.54
CA ALA A 139 -9.84 -2.76 -3.16
C ALA A 139 -10.68 -1.54 -2.68
N ARG A 140 -10.14 -0.67 -1.79
CA ARG A 140 -10.88 0.48 -1.23
C ARG A 140 -11.14 1.59 -2.25
N THR A 141 -10.26 1.76 -3.20
CA THR A 141 -10.29 2.86 -4.15
C THR A 141 -10.20 2.32 -5.57
N PRO A 142 -11.13 2.67 -6.45
CA PRO A 142 -11.08 2.23 -7.85
C PRO A 142 -9.87 2.85 -8.56
N LEU A 143 -9.38 2.14 -9.57
CA LEU A 143 -8.32 2.65 -10.45
C LEU A 143 -8.84 3.83 -11.30
N PRO A 144 -7.98 4.82 -11.61
CA PRO A 144 -8.29 5.88 -12.57
C PRO A 144 -8.65 5.29 -13.94
N LYS A 145 -9.49 6.00 -14.71
CA LYS A 145 -9.98 5.52 -16.00
C LYS A 145 -8.88 5.10 -16.98
N ASN A 146 -7.79 5.86 -17.03
CA ASN A 146 -6.73 5.70 -18.04
C ASN A 146 -5.41 5.14 -17.48
N TRP A 147 -5.46 4.25 -16.49
CA TRP A 147 -4.26 3.60 -15.97
C TRP A 147 -3.59 2.69 -17.01
N SER A 148 -2.27 2.61 -17.00
CA SER A 148 -1.47 1.73 -17.88
C SER A 148 -1.00 0.48 -17.16
N THR A 149 -0.43 0.65 -15.97
CA THR A 149 -0.05 -0.42 -15.04
C THR A 149 -0.52 -0.09 -13.63
N ALA A 150 -0.82 -1.10 -12.82
CA ALA A 150 -1.23 -0.91 -11.42
C ALA A 150 -0.62 -1.99 -10.53
N LEU A 151 -0.16 -1.58 -9.35
CA LEU A 151 0.48 -2.46 -8.37
C LEU A 151 -0.36 -2.56 -7.10
N PHE A 152 -0.61 -3.79 -6.66
CA PHE A 152 -1.32 -4.10 -5.43
C PHE A 152 -0.47 -4.97 -4.51
N ASP A 153 -0.66 -4.83 -3.21
CA ASP A 153 -0.06 -5.64 -2.15
C ASP A 153 -1.14 -6.47 -1.45
N SER A 154 -0.93 -7.77 -1.34
CA SER A 154 -1.83 -8.69 -0.65
C SER A 154 -2.16 -8.24 0.79
N ARG A 155 -1.22 -7.61 1.47
CA ARG A 155 -1.40 -7.08 2.83
C ARG A 155 -2.48 -6.00 2.93
N ALA A 156 -2.85 -5.34 1.84
CA ALA A 156 -3.89 -4.31 1.85
C ALA A 156 -5.30 -4.85 2.11
N TRP A 157 -5.47 -6.17 2.06
CA TRP A 157 -6.72 -6.90 2.40
C TRP A 157 -6.45 -8.09 3.32
N ASP A 158 -5.49 -7.94 4.24
CA ASP A 158 -5.13 -8.96 5.24
C ASP A 158 -4.66 -10.30 4.66
N GLY A 159 -4.23 -10.28 3.41
CA GLY A 159 -3.64 -11.43 2.74
C GLY A 159 -2.18 -11.67 3.15
N PRO A 160 -1.60 -12.82 2.76
CA PRO A 160 -0.26 -13.19 3.15
C PRO A 160 0.80 -12.25 2.58
N GLN A 161 1.85 -12.00 3.35
CA GLN A 161 3.06 -11.32 2.88
C GLN A 161 3.77 -12.16 1.80
N GLY A 162 4.50 -11.48 0.91
CA GLY A 162 5.24 -12.14 -0.18
C GLY A 162 4.38 -12.40 -1.41
N LEU A 163 3.31 -11.64 -1.58
CA LEU A 163 2.50 -11.65 -2.78
C LEU A 163 2.05 -10.25 -3.16
N GLY A 164 2.37 -9.85 -4.38
CA GLY A 164 1.83 -8.66 -5.04
C GLY A 164 1.16 -9.02 -6.35
N ILE A 165 0.38 -8.07 -6.88
CA ILE A 165 -0.24 -8.16 -8.20
C ILE A 165 0.19 -6.96 -9.00
N LEU A 166 0.88 -7.21 -10.12
CA LEU A 166 1.14 -6.21 -11.14
C LEU A 166 0.12 -6.39 -12.27
N ALA A 167 -0.84 -5.48 -12.34
CA ALA A 167 -1.78 -5.43 -13.45
C ALA A 167 -1.17 -4.62 -14.60
N ILE A 168 -1.18 -5.20 -15.80
CA ILE A 168 -0.65 -4.58 -17.02
C ILE A 168 -1.78 -4.51 -18.03
N ARG A 169 -2.31 -3.30 -18.25
CA ARG A 169 -3.39 -3.05 -19.22
C ARG A 169 -2.87 -2.61 -20.57
N ASP A 170 -1.86 -1.75 -20.55
CA ASP A 170 -1.30 -1.15 -21.76
C ASP A 170 -0.09 -1.96 -22.26
N GLU A 171 -0.36 -3.06 -22.95
CA GLU A 171 0.67 -3.93 -23.51
C GLU A 171 1.41 -3.32 -24.71
N VAL A 172 0.87 -2.26 -25.30
CA VAL A 172 1.51 -1.56 -26.43
C VAL A 172 2.66 -0.70 -25.94
N ASN A 173 2.44 0.05 -24.86
CA ASN A 173 3.42 0.95 -24.29
C ASN A 173 4.30 0.31 -23.21
N TRP A 174 3.82 -0.75 -22.56
CA TRP A 174 4.60 -1.47 -21.55
C TRP A 174 5.45 -2.57 -22.19
N LYS A 175 6.74 -2.58 -21.85
CA LYS A 175 7.68 -3.65 -22.23
C LYS A 175 8.42 -4.14 -20.99
N SER A 176 8.61 -5.45 -20.86
CA SER A 176 9.37 -6.00 -19.74
C SER A 176 10.77 -5.38 -19.70
N PRO A 177 11.15 -4.73 -18.60
CA PRO A 177 12.51 -4.20 -18.44
C PRO A 177 13.55 -5.32 -18.22
N ILE A 178 13.09 -6.55 -18.02
CA ILE A 178 13.95 -7.72 -17.88
C ILE A 178 13.98 -8.45 -19.23
N PRO A 179 15.18 -8.66 -19.81
CA PRO A 179 15.32 -9.40 -21.06
C PRO A 179 14.77 -10.83 -20.92
N ARG A 180 13.81 -11.18 -21.76
CA ARG A 180 13.19 -12.52 -21.81
C ARG A 180 12.94 -12.93 -23.26
N LEU A 181 13.02 -14.24 -23.48
CA LEU A 181 12.68 -14.86 -24.76
C LEU A 181 11.30 -15.52 -24.76
N ASP A 182 10.68 -15.63 -23.60
CA ASP A 182 9.31 -16.17 -23.44
C ASP A 182 8.26 -15.04 -23.39
N ASN A 183 6.99 -15.44 -23.50
CA ASN A 183 5.85 -14.51 -23.47
C ASN A 183 5.41 -14.13 -22.05
N LEU A 184 6.17 -14.48 -21.00
CA LEU A 184 5.85 -14.12 -19.64
C LEU A 184 6.16 -12.64 -19.42
N LYS A 185 5.16 -11.88 -18.96
CA LYS A 185 5.30 -10.44 -18.68
C LYS A 185 6.16 -10.18 -17.44
N VAL A 186 6.00 -11.03 -16.43
CA VAL A 186 6.67 -10.90 -15.14
C VAL A 186 7.53 -12.14 -14.89
N PRO A 187 8.81 -11.97 -14.47
CA PRO A 187 9.69 -13.10 -14.19
C PRO A 187 9.31 -13.81 -12.88
N GLY A 188 9.58 -15.10 -12.87
CA GLY A 188 9.41 -15.95 -11.69
C GLY A 188 7.97 -16.44 -11.50
N GLY A 189 7.84 -17.42 -10.62
CA GLY A 189 6.55 -17.97 -10.20
C GLY A 189 6.20 -17.45 -8.81
N ALA A 190 5.08 -16.79 -8.65
CA ALA A 190 4.52 -16.58 -7.33
C ALA A 190 3.98 -17.92 -6.78
N SER A 191 4.05 -18.09 -5.47
CA SER A 191 3.57 -19.29 -4.80
C SER A 191 2.06 -19.46 -4.97
N LEU A 192 1.62 -20.52 -5.66
CA LEU A 192 0.19 -20.80 -5.85
C LEU A 192 -0.58 -20.90 -4.52
N PRO A 193 -0.05 -21.53 -3.44
CA PRO A 193 -0.69 -21.46 -2.12
C PRO A 193 -0.93 -20.06 -1.60
N LEU A 194 0.03 -19.14 -1.77
CA LEU A 194 -0.11 -17.73 -1.35
C LEU A 194 -1.13 -17.00 -2.22
N ILE A 195 -1.17 -17.27 -3.52
CA ILE A 195 -2.16 -16.70 -4.45
C ILE A 195 -3.57 -17.07 -4.01
N ILE A 196 -3.82 -18.35 -3.75
CA ILE A 196 -5.14 -18.85 -3.32
C ILE A 196 -5.50 -18.28 -1.94
N ALA A 197 -4.58 -18.31 -0.98
CA ALA A 197 -4.82 -17.75 0.35
C ALA A 197 -5.16 -16.25 0.30
N SER A 198 -4.44 -15.49 -0.52
CA SER A 198 -4.71 -14.06 -0.72
C SER A 198 -6.04 -13.79 -1.43
N ALA A 199 -6.44 -14.65 -2.40
CA ALA A 199 -7.73 -14.53 -3.06
C ALA A 199 -8.89 -14.72 -2.07
N ILE A 200 -8.79 -15.72 -1.19
CA ILE A 200 -9.78 -15.98 -0.13
C ILE A 200 -9.80 -14.82 0.87
N ALA A 201 -8.62 -14.32 1.27
CA ALA A 201 -8.54 -13.16 2.16
C ALA A 201 -9.22 -11.93 1.56
N LEU A 202 -9.03 -11.68 0.25
CA LEU A 202 -9.67 -10.55 -0.44
C LEU A 202 -11.21 -10.67 -0.44
N ASP A 203 -11.76 -11.86 -0.72
CA ASP A 203 -13.22 -12.09 -0.65
C ASP A 203 -13.75 -11.79 0.75
N GLN A 204 -13.12 -12.36 1.79
CA GLN A 204 -13.52 -12.16 3.19
C GLN A 204 -13.38 -10.71 3.63
N TRP A 205 -12.30 -10.06 3.21
CA TRP A 205 -12.03 -8.66 3.53
C TRP A 205 -13.10 -7.73 2.95
N VAL A 206 -13.49 -7.92 1.68
CA VAL A 206 -14.52 -7.08 1.03
C VAL A 206 -15.88 -7.25 1.70
N GLU A 207 -16.23 -8.46 2.13
CA GLU A 207 -17.47 -8.72 2.89
C GLU A 207 -17.41 -8.09 4.28
N GLY A 208 -16.31 -8.25 5.01
CA GLY A 208 -16.10 -7.71 6.34
C GLY A 208 -16.12 -6.18 6.38
N GLU A 209 -15.37 -5.53 5.49
CA GLU A 209 -15.27 -4.06 5.41
C GLU A 209 -16.63 -3.38 5.25
N ARG A 210 -17.52 -3.95 4.43
CA ARG A 210 -18.88 -3.42 4.23
C ARG A 210 -19.72 -3.47 5.51
N GLY A 211 -19.56 -4.51 6.32
CA GLY A 211 -20.33 -4.71 7.55
C GLY A 211 -19.90 -3.81 8.71
N VAL A 212 -18.62 -3.48 8.81
CA VAL A 212 -18.03 -2.85 10.01
C VAL A 212 -17.56 -1.40 9.81
N LYS A 213 -17.67 -0.86 8.62
CA LYS A 213 -17.17 0.49 8.30
C LYS A 213 -17.61 1.56 9.30
N LYS A 214 -18.91 1.60 9.67
CA LYS A 214 -19.44 2.57 10.63
C LYS A 214 -18.86 2.39 12.03
N GLN A 215 -18.62 1.16 12.44
CA GLN A 215 -17.99 0.85 13.73
C GLN A 215 -16.54 1.33 13.71
N MET A 216 -15.78 1.03 12.67
CA MET A 216 -14.39 1.49 12.53
C MET A 216 -14.29 3.01 12.46
N GLU A 217 -15.21 3.69 11.77
CA GLU A 217 -15.31 5.15 11.76
C GLU A 217 -15.50 5.72 13.17
N SER A 218 -16.37 5.10 13.98
CA SER A 218 -16.61 5.48 15.38
C SER A 218 -15.35 5.27 16.22
N LEU A 219 -14.68 4.12 16.11
CA LEU A 219 -13.48 3.80 16.87
C LEU A 219 -12.30 4.71 16.50
N ALA A 220 -12.10 4.97 15.21
CA ALA A 220 -11.09 5.92 14.76
C ALA A 220 -11.38 7.35 15.26
N GLY A 221 -12.64 7.74 15.29
CA GLY A 221 -13.09 9.00 15.87
C GLY A 221 -12.81 9.09 17.37
N GLU A 222 -13.06 8.04 18.12
CA GLU A 222 -12.76 7.93 19.56
C GLU A 222 -11.26 8.11 19.81
N ILE A 223 -10.40 7.40 19.08
CA ILE A 223 -8.93 7.55 19.19
C ILE A 223 -8.51 8.99 18.90
N ARG A 224 -8.95 9.58 17.77
CA ARG A 224 -8.58 10.95 17.41
C ARG A 224 -9.01 11.99 18.43
N ASN A 225 -10.21 11.83 18.99
CA ASN A 225 -10.73 12.73 20.02
C ASN A 225 -9.98 12.59 21.34
N PHE A 226 -9.73 11.34 21.77
CA PHE A 226 -9.00 11.08 23.00
C PHE A 226 -7.59 11.67 22.97
N VAL A 227 -6.83 11.41 21.91
CA VAL A 227 -5.45 11.91 21.85
C VAL A 227 -5.37 13.43 21.82
N LYS A 228 -6.34 14.11 21.20
CA LYS A 228 -6.43 15.57 21.21
C LYS A 228 -6.74 16.15 22.57
N ASN A 229 -7.64 15.52 23.32
CA ASN A 229 -8.18 16.04 24.57
C ASN A 229 -7.38 15.61 25.79
N GLU A 230 -6.87 14.37 25.81
CA GLU A 230 -6.30 13.75 27.00
C GLU A 230 -4.76 13.67 26.97
N ILE A 231 -4.15 13.63 25.79
CA ILE A 231 -2.68 13.54 25.67
C ILE A 231 -2.04 14.93 25.51
N GLY A 232 -2.70 15.82 24.78
CA GLY A 232 -2.19 17.15 24.48
C GLY A 232 -0.91 17.16 23.65
N LYS A 233 -0.60 18.31 23.02
CA LYS A 233 0.56 18.47 22.14
C LYS A 233 0.66 17.35 21.08
N VAL A 234 -0.47 17.03 20.44
CA VAL A 234 -0.61 15.99 19.43
C VAL A 234 -1.07 16.59 18.13
N ASN A 235 -0.36 16.29 17.07
CA ASN A 235 -0.83 16.52 15.71
C ASN A 235 -1.57 15.25 15.22
N VAL A 236 -2.82 15.40 14.83
CA VAL A 236 -3.66 14.31 14.34
C VAL A 236 -3.97 14.55 12.87
N LEU A 237 -3.47 13.70 12.00
CA LEU A 237 -3.73 13.82 10.57
C LEU A 237 -5.18 13.42 10.25
N PRO A 238 -5.82 14.11 9.29
CA PRO A 238 -7.06 13.61 8.70
C PRO A 238 -6.78 12.26 8.05
N GLY A 239 -7.71 11.34 8.11
CA GLY A 239 -7.48 10.02 7.52
C GLY A 239 -8.70 9.12 7.61
N PRO A 240 -8.60 7.94 7.01
CA PRO A 240 -9.68 6.98 6.93
C PRO A 240 -10.02 6.35 8.30
N HIS A 241 -10.97 5.44 8.27
CA HIS A 241 -11.45 4.73 9.45
C HIS A 241 -10.53 3.58 9.88
N ASP A 242 -9.69 3.07 8.99
CA ASP A 242 -8.82 1.92 9.23
C ASP A 242 -7.38 2.30 9.64
N LEU A 243 -7.03 3.60 9.57
CA LEU A 243 -5.71 4.10 9.97
C LEU A 243 -5.82 5.46 10.66
N VAL A 244 -5.28 5.55 11.86
CA VAL A 244 -5.10 6.81 12.59
C VAL A 244 -3.60 7.11 12.66
N SER A 245 -3.18 8.20 11.99
CA SER A 245 -1.80 8.69 12.02
C SER A 245 -1.73 9.93 12.92
N ILE A 246 -0.85 9.87 13.92
CA ILE A 246 -0.64 10.95 14.90
C ILE A 246 0.85 11.22 15.10
N SER A 247 1.18 12.42 15.57
CA SER A 247 2.53 12.74 16.05
C SER A 247 2.42 13.40 17.42
N ILE A 248 3.11 12.85 18.42
CA ILE A 248 3.10 13.34 19.81
C ILE A 248 4.36 14.14 20.07
N GLU A 249 4.22 15.45 20.28
CA GLU A 249 5.37 16.34 20.49
C GLU A 249 6.12 16.00 21.78
N GLY A 250 7.45 15.99 21.67
CA GLY A 250 8.35 15.77 22.79
C GLY A 250 8.43 14.31 23.26
N VAL A 251 7.95 13.34 22.46
CA VAL A 251 8.07 11.92 22.76
C VAL A 251 8.78 11.21 21.60
N ASP A 252 9.61 10.24 21.92
CA ASP A 252 10.30 9.43 20.92
C ASP A 252 9.39 8.34 20.37
N ALA A 253 9.36 8.19 19.03
CA ALA A 253 8.47 7.23 18.38
C ALA A 253 8.86 5.77 18.63
N GLU A 254 10.17 5.48 18.69
CA GLU A 254 10.66 4.12 18.98
C GLU A 254 10.32 3.71 20.41
N TYR A 255 10.45 4.65 21.36
CA TYR A 255 10.03 4.44 22.73
C TYR A 255 8.53 4.10 22.81
N LEU A 256 7.67 4.88 22.10
CA LEU A 256 6.22 4.63 22.09
C LEU A 256 5.90 3.24 21.53
N VAL A 257 6.48 2.85 20.40
CA VAL A 257 6.26 1.54 19.79
C VAL A 257 6.69 0.43 20.75
N ASN A 258 7.87 0.52 21.35
CA ASN A 258 8.42 -0.50 22.23
C ASN A 258 7.60 -0.66 23.54
N GLU A 259 7.18 0.46 24.17
CA GLU A 259 6.40 0.38 25.41
C GLU A 259 4.96 -0.08 25.17
N LEU A 260 4.37 0.31 24.03
CA LEU A 260 3.03 -0.18 23.64
C LEU A 260 3.05 -1.66 23.28
N ASP A 261 4.10 -2.14 22.61
CA ASP A 261 4.27 -3.57 22.32
C ASP A 261 4.39 -4.40 23.61
N LYS A 262 5.15 -3.93 24.61
CA LYS A 262 5.21 -4.54 25.95
C LYS A 262 3.85 -4.56 26.66
N ALA A 263 2.99 -3.58 26.36
CA ALA A 263 1.63 -3.53 26.86
C ALA A 263 0.64 -4.39 26.04
N GLY A 264 1.11 -5.07 24.99
CA GLY A 264 0.31 -5.96 24.15
C GLY A 264 -0.38 -5.26 22.97
N PHE A 265 0.07 -4.06 22.60
CA PHE A 265 -0.48 -3.29 21.47
C PHE A 265 0.56 -3.11 20.37
N ALA A 266 0.38 -3.80 19.24
CA ALA A 266 1.18 -3.63 18.05
C ALA A 266 0.77 -2.34 17.32
N VAL A 267 1.66 -1.37 17.30
CA VAL A 267 1.55 -0.12 16.53
C VAL A 267 2.80 0.05 15.67
N ASP A 268 2.73 0.94 14.70
CA ASP A 268 3.84 1.18 13.80
C ASP A 268 4.26 2.66 13.83
N SER A 269 5.45 2.95 13.35
CA SER A 269 5.99 4.31 13.23
C SER A 269 6.78 4.44 11.93
N GLY A 270 6.73 5.63 11.31
CA GLY A 270 7.49 5.93 10.08
C GLY A 270 9.00 5.84 10.27
N SER A 271 9.50 6.11 11.48
CA SER A 271 10.94 6.10 11.81
C SER A 271 11.44 4.77 12.37
N ALA A 272 10.59 3.97 13.00
CA ALA A 272 10.98 2.72 13.68
C ALA A 272 11.23 1.53 12.74
N CYS A 273 10.79 1.59 11.49
CA CYS A 273 10.86 0.45 10.57
C CYS A 273 12.23 0.19 9.92
N LYS A 274 13.27 0.96 10.25
CA LYS A 274 14.63 0.77 9.69
C LYS A 274 15.67 0.80 10.80
N PRO A 275 16.33 -0.33 11.10
CA PRO A 275 17.41 -0.40 12.12
C PRO A 275 18.61 0.52 11.87
N THR A 276 18.71 1.10 10.67
CA THR A 276 19.83 1.95 10.25
C THR A 276 19.45 3.41 9.95
N ALA A 277 18.20 3.81 10.11
CA ALA A 277 17.75 5.14 9.71
C ALA A 277 17.18 5.93 10.90
N LEU A 278 18.04 6.71 11.55
CA LEU A 278 17.68 7.88 12.35
C LEU A 278 16.98 9.00 11.50
N ALA A 279 16.60 8.69 10.25
CA ALA A 279 16.01 9.68 9.37
C ALA A 279 14.49 9.82 9.64
N PRO A 280 14.01 11.05 9.77
CA PRO A 280 12.59 11.32 9.93
C PRO A 280 11.77 10.81 8.73
N SER A 281 10.45 10.66 8.92
CA SER A 281 9.56 10.30 7.82
C SER A 281 9.61 11.34 6.71
N HIS A 282 10.04 10.93 5.51
CA HIS A 282 10.07 11.82 4.34
C HIS A 282 8.66 12.26 3.92
N VAL A 283 7.63 11.46 4.22
CA VAL A 283 6.22 11.78 3.95
C VAL A 283 5.78 12.96 4.84
N LEU A 284 5.96 12.83 6.15
CA LEU A 284 5.60 13.91 7.09
C LEU A 284 6.42 15.16 6.86
N GLU A 285 7.71 15.02 6.56
CA GLU A 285 8.59 16.14 6.21
C GLU A 285 8.11 16.86 4.95
N ALA A 286 7.78 16.13 3.88
CA ALA A 286 7.25 16.68 2.63
C ALA A 286 5.92 17.41 2.83
N MET A 287 5.09 16.96 3.77
CA MET A 287 3.84 17.60 4.16
C MET A 287 4.04 18.80 5.12
N GLY A 288 5.27 19.03 5.60
CA GLY A 288 5.53 20.04 6.64
C GLY A 288 4.85 19.70 7.97
N GLN A 289 4.70 18.41 8.28
CA GLN A 289 4.12 17.91 9.52
C GLN A 289 5.21 17.52 10.53
N PRO A 290 4.91 17.50 11.84
CA PRO A 290 5.85 17.01 12.84
C PRO A 290 6.25 15.56 12.57
N THR A 291 7.55 15.29 12.57
CA THR A 291 8.12 13.95 12.31
C THR A 291 8.44 13.16 13.57
N GLY A 292 8.57 13.85 14.73
CA GLY A 292 8.80 13.20 16.03
C GLY A 292 7.54 12.61 16.62
N GLY A 293 7.68 11.55 17.46
CA GLY A 293 6.57 10.92 18.17
C GLY A 293 5.47 10.37 17.25
N ASN A 294 5.82 10.01 16.03
CA ASN A 294 4.85 9.52 15.04
C ASN A 294 4.39 8.10 15.36
N LEU A 295 3.07 7.90 15.39
CA LEU A 295 2.43 6.59 15.49
C LEU A 295 1.41 6.39 14.39
N ARG A 296 1.34 5.15 13.89
CA ARG A 296 0.33 4.63 12.98
C ARG A 296 -0.46 3.53 13.70
N ILE A 297 -1.74 3.77 13.88
CA ILE A 297 -2.66 2.88 14.58
C ILE A 297 -3.61 2.32 13.55
N TYR A 298 -3.46 1.03 13.24
CA TYR A 298 -4.32 0.32 12.31
C TYR A 298 -5.52 -0.28 13.05
N LEU A 299 -6.71 -0.07 12.51
CA LEU A 299 -7.94 -0.71 12.96
C LEU A 299 -8.30 -1.83 11.99
N HIS A 300 -8.61 -2.97 12.55
CA HIS A 300 -9.03 -4.18 11.84
C HIS A 300 -10.55 -4.32 11.89
N HIS A 301 -11.13 -5.08 10.97
CA HIS A 301 -12.58 -5.30 10.94
C HIS A 301 -13.12 -5.98 12.20
N ASP A 302 -12.29 -6.68 12.95
CA ASP A 302 -12.61 -7.33 14.23
C ASP A 302 -12.20 -6.52 15.47
N THR A 303 -11.67 -5.29 15.29
CA THR A 303 -11.30 -4.41 16.40
C THR A 303 -12.51 -4.05 17.24
N THR A 304 -12.43 -4.31 18.54
CA THR A 304 -13.52 -4.07 19.49
C THR A 304 -13.36 -2.74 20.23
N PRO A 305 -14.47 -2.12 20.70
CA PRO A 305 -14.41 -0.93 21.55
C PRO A 305 -13.56 -1.13 22.81
N LYS A 306 -13.60 -2.32 23.41
CA LYS A 306 -12.80 -2.64 24.60
C LYS A 306 -11.30 -2.62 24.32
N GLN A 307 -10.88 -3.13 23.16
CA GLN A 307 -9.47 -3.06 22.76
C GLN A 307 -9.02 -1.62 22.57
N VAL A 308 -9.83 -0.78 21.93
CA VAL A 308 -9.54 0.65 21.76
C VAL A 308 -9.43 1.35 23.12
N GLN A 309 -10.37 1.15 24.04
CA GLN A 309 -10.31 1.74 25.39
C GLN A 309 -9.05 1.32 26.15
N ASN A 310 -8.70 0.03 26.14
CA ASN A 310 -7.48 -0.47 26.77
C ASN A 310 -6.23 0.15 26.13
N PHE A 311 -6.20 0.27 24.81
CA PHE A 311 -5.12 0.93 24.07
C PHE A 311 -4.95 2.40 24.48
N LEU A 312 -6.06 3.14 24.59
CA LEU A 312 -6.02 4.56 24.96
C LEU A 312 -5.49 4.77 26.38
N VAL A 313 -5.85 3.90 27.31
CA VAL A 313 -5.30 3.91 28.68
C VAL A 313 -3.80 3.64 28.66
N ALA A 314 -3.35 2.63 27.91
CA ALA A 314 -1.93 2.30 27.78
C ALA A 314 -1.15 3.44 27.12
N LEU A 315 -1.68 4.01 26.05
CA LEU A 315 -1.03 5.13 25.33
C LEU A 315 -0.84 6.35 26.24
N LYS A 316 -1.87 6.71 27.03
CA LYS A 316 -1.79 7.83 27.98
C LYS A 316 -0.70 7.56 29.02
N PHE A 317 -0.70 6.39 29.64
CA PHE A 317 0.31 5.99 30.62
C PHE A 317 1.74 6.04 30.07
N VAL A 318 1.96 5.51 28.86
CA VAL A 318 3.28 5.50 28.22
C VAL A 318 3.77 6.92 27.93
N VAL A 319 2.89 7.81 27.46
CA VAL A 319 3.24 9.19 27.15
C VAL A 319 3.55 9.98 28.44
N GLU A 320 2.75 9.85 29.49
CA GLU A 320 2.98 10.49 30.79
C GLU A 320 4.32 10.02 31.36
N LYS A 321 4.59 8.73 31.41
CA LYS A 321 5.86 8.15 31.89
C LYS A 321 7.10 8.67 31.13
N PHE A 322 6.97 9.03 29.86
CA PHE A 322 8.08 9.59 29.09
C PHE A 322 8.32 11.07 29.39
N ARG A 323 7.24 11.81 29.76
CA ARG A 323 7.29 13.25 30.01
C ARG A 323 7.71 13.61 31.44
N ASP A 324 7.60 12.67 32.39
CA ASP A 324 8.06 12.78 33.78
C ASP A 324 9.60 12.56 33.88
#